data_48758bf89b1833fdcf9674450d1014d2
#
_entry.id   48758bf89b1833fdcf9674450d1014d2
#
_cell.length_a   1.000
_cell.length_b   1.000
_cell.length_c   1.000
_cell.angle_alpha   90.00
_cell.angle_beta   90.00
_cell.angle_gamma   90.00
#
_symmetry.space_group_name_H-M   'P 1'
#
loop_
_entity.id
_entity.type
_entity.pdbx_description
1 polymer ?
#
loop_
_entity_poly.entity_id
_entity_poly.type
_entity_poly.pdbx_seq_one_letter_code
_entity_poly.pdbx_strand_id
1 'polypeptide(L)'
;MANDSKKTDFTEYNSVHVDISDIKRQRDAANKARKEKKYTDSGFSRTKIYLGRDTYEKLAEIFEDQRGSVLNIEGRKDIDSLSRVISYCINKVYQEVHIKKKKIGQLPDVIPAFNAKSQELYDLYQAASFMQSEGHSIAKIRAKMSANEYPAPNTITLNGSRNRLSAWTEQQVRDLLDLEILNEDLKDLQSR
;
A
#
# COMPACT_ATOMS: atom_id res chain seq x y z
N MET A 1 9.95 -19.00 -80.01
CA MET A 1 9.40 -19.56 -78.81
C MET A 1 10.08 -18.85 -77.62
N ALA A 2 9.41 -17.84 -77.09
CA ALA A 2 9.94 -17.04 -76.02
C ALA A 2 9.39 -17.60 -74.69
N ASN A 3 10.29 -17.92 -73.74
CA ASN A 3 9.95 -18.40 -72.42
C ASN A 3 9.95 -17.20 -71.48
N ASP A 4 8.77 -16.77 -71.07
CA ASP A 4 8.55 -15.76 -70.06
C ASP A 4 8.71 -16.38 -68.64
N SER A 5 9.83 -16.06 -67.99
CA SER A 5 10.07 -16.42 -66.61
C SER A 5 9.41 -15.39 -65.69
N LYS A 6 8.26 -15.74 -65.15
CA LYS A 6 7.63 -14.96 -64.02
C LYS A 6 8.54 -14.97 -62.81
N LYS A 7 9.12 -13.79 -62.49
CA LYS A 7 9.69 -13.51 -61.17
C LYS A 7 8.57 -13.39 -60.15
N THR A 8 8.49 -14.32 -59.23
CA THR A 8 7.67 -14.21 -58.03
C THR A 8 8.41 -13.34 -57.04
N ASP A 9 7.88 -12.13 -56.80
CA ASP A 9 8.31 -11.27 -55.73
C ASP A 9 7.97 -11.93 -54.38
N PHE A 10 9.02 -12.36 -53.71
CA PHE A 10 8.97 -12.73 -52.32
C PHE A 10 8.90 -11.45 -51.49
N THR A 11 7.70 -11.05 -51.06
CA THR A 11 7.50 -10.04 -50.02
C THR A 11 8.13 -10.55 -48.75
N GLU A 12 9.28 -9.96 -48.37
CA GLU A 12 9.90 -10.13 -47.05
C GLU A 12 8.87 -9.77 -45.98
N TYR A 13 8.36 -10.77 -45.28
CA TYR A 13 7.70 -10.58 -44.01
C TYR A 13 8.79 -10.14 -43.02
N ASN A 14 8.92 -8.82 -42.81
CA ASN A 14 9.64 -8.26 -41.68
C ASN A 14 8.95 -8.71 -40.37
N SER A 15 9.32 -9.88 -39.89
CA SER A 15 8.95 -10.31 -38.55
C SER A 15 9.67 -9.36 -37.55
N VAL A 16 8.90 -8.43 -37.01
CA VAL A 16 9.35 -7.60 -35.89
C VAL A 16 9.69 -8.55 -34.74
N HIS A 17 10.94 -8.86 -34.59
CA HIS A 17 11.45 -9.63 -33.44
C HIS A 17 11.29 -8.73 -32.20
N VAL A 18 10.11 -8.76 -31.58
CA VAL A 18 9.88 -8.07 -30.31
C VAL A 18 10.68 -8.81 -29.24
N ASP A 19 11.72 -8.17 -28.73
CA ASP A 19 12.56 -8.75 -27.70
C ASP A 19 11.74 -8.93 -26.42
N ILE A 20 11.62 -10.17 -25.95
CA ILE A 20 10.88 -10.54 -24.73
C ILE A 20 11.40 -9.74 -23.52
N SER A 21 12.69 -9.36 -23.53
CA SER A 21 13.30 -8.53 -22.49
C SER A 21 12.70 -7.12 -22.47
N ASP A 22 12.40 -6.54 -23.62
CA ASP A 22 11.80 -5.20 -23.72
C ASP A 22 10.33 -5.18 -23.29
N ILE A 23 9.57 -6.23 -23.63
CA ILE A 23 8.19 -6.40 -23.14
C ILE A 23 8.19 -6.48 -21.60
N LYS A 24 9.11 -7.25 -21.03
CA LYS A 24 9.24 -7.38 -19.56
C LYS A 24 9.58 -6.03 -18.92
N ARG A 25 10.55 -5.29 -19.48
CA ARG A 25 10.96 -3.95 -19.00
C ARG A 25 9.79 -2.96 -19.04
N GLN A 26 9.04 -2.92 -20.13
CA GLN A 26 7.87 -2.05 -20.27
C GLN A 26 6.79 -2.39 -19.26
N ARG A 27 6.48 -3.68 -19.06
CA ARG A 27 5.51 -4.13 -18.05
C ARG A 27 5.96 -3.77 -16.62
N ASP A 28 7.23 -3.96 -16.29
CA ASP A 28 7.77 -3.63 -14.98
C ASP A 28 7.76 -2.12 -14.75
N ALA A 29 8.08 -1.32 -15.77
CA ALA A 29 8.00 0.14 -15.70
C ALA A 29 6.55 0.62 -15.50
N ALA A 30 5.59 0.06 -16.23
CA ALA A 30 4.17 0.37 -16.09
C ALA A 30 3.64 0.00 -14.70
N ASN A 31 4.01 -1.16 -14.17
CA ASN A 31 3.63 -1.58 -12.81
C ASN A 31 4.21 -0.66 -11.74
N LYS A 32 5.48 -0.23 -11.91
CA LYS A 32 6.12 0.73 -11.00
C LYS A 32 5.41 2.08 -11.04
N ALA A 33 5.11 2.61 -12.23
CA ALA A 33 4.40 3.88 -12.38
C ALA A 33 3.00 3.83 -11.75
N ARG A 34 2.25 2.72 -11.96
CA ARG A 34 0.93 2.51 -11.35
C ARG A 34 1.02 2.51 -9.82
N LYS A 35 2.03 1.81 -9.25
CA LYS A 35 2.24 1.76 -7.81
C LYS A 35 2.60 3.13 -7.25
N GLU A 36 3.48 3.87 -7.90
CA GLU A 36 3.89 5.21 -7.48
C GLU A 36 2.70 6.19 -7.52
N LYS A 37 1.92 6.14 -8.59
CA LYS A 37 0.69 6.93 -8.71
C LYS A 37 -0.31 6.61 -7.58
N LYS A 38 -0.53 5.32 -7.27
CA LYS A 38 -1.39 4.89 -6.16
C LYS A 38 -1.01 5.59 -4.86
N TYR A 39 0.28 5.59 -4.49
CA TYR A 39 0.74 6.21 -3.25
C TYR A 39 0.62 7.72 -3.29
N THR A 40 1.02 8.37 -4.39
CA THR A 40 0.90 9.83 -4.54
C THR A 40 -0.56 10.29 -4.48
N ASP A 41 -1.47 9.60 -5.17
CA ASP A 41 -2.92 9.90 -5.14
C ASP A 41 -3.55 9.71 -3.74
N SER A 42 -2.85 9.02 -2.85
CA SER A 42 -3.27 8.74 -1.47
C SER A 42 -2.50 9.59 -0.43
N GLY A 43 -1.73 10.58 -0.87
CA GLY A 43 -1.01 11.48 0.02
C GLY A 43 0.32 10.95 0.56
N PHE A 44 0.76 9.77 0.12
CA PHE A 44 2.06 9.26 0.53
C PHE A 44 3.16 9.83 -0.37
N SER A 45 4.22 10.33 0.24
CA SER A 45 5.41 10.80 -0.47
C SER A 45 6.56 9.81 -0.35
N ARG A 46 7.34 9.69 -1.42
CA ARG A 46 8.53 8.84 -1.43
C ARG A 46 9.71 9.58 -0.82
N THR A 47 10.28 9.01 0.23
CA THR A 47 11.51 9.50 0.87
C THR A 47 12.63 8.47 0.73
N LYS A 48 13.84 8.93 0.45
CA LYS A 48 15.05 8.10 0.50
C LYS A 48 15.69 8.27 1.88
N ILE A 49 15.84 7.15 2.58
CA ILE A 49 16.53 7.11 3.86
C ILE A 49 17.69 6.12 3.79
N TYR A 50 18.80 6.44 4.44
CA TYR A 50 19.93 5.56 4.62
C TYR A 50 19.87 5.00 6.04
N LEU A 51 19.80 3.68 6.15
CA LEU A 51 19.78 2.97 7.43
C LEU A 51 21.05 2.13 7.55
N GLY A 52 21.69 2.16 8.71
CA GLY A 52 22.80 1.28 9.04
C GLY A 52 22.34 -0.17 9.17
N ARG A 53 23.28 -1.11 9.08
CA ARG A 53 23.02 -2.55 9.18
C ARG A 53 22.30 -2.91 10.48
N ASP A 54 22.80 -2.43 11.59
CA ASP A 54 22.21 -2.61 12.93
C ASP A 54 20.74 -2.16 13.01
N THR A 55 20.40 -1.04 12.34
CA THR A 55 19.02 -0.55 12.26
C THR A 55 18.14 -1.47 11.43
N TYR A 56 18.67 -2.04 10.33
CA TYR A 56 17.93 -3.02 9.54
C TYR A 56 17.66 -4.31 10.30
N GLU A 57 18.65 -4.81 11.06
CA GLU A 57 18.51 -6.00 11.90
C GLU A 57 17.39 -5.79 12.95
N LYS A 58 17.40 -4.65 13.66
CA LYS A 58 16.33 -4.30 14.61
C LYS A 58 14.96 -4.15 13.95
N LEU A 59 14.88 -3.55 12.76
CA LEU A 59 13.61 -3.47 12.02
C LEU A 59 13.12 -4.83 11.58
N ALA A 60 14.02 -5.75 11.23
CA ALA A 60 13.65 -7.13 10.86
C ALA A 60 13.07 -7.89 12.06
N GLU A 61 13.69 -7.80 13.24
CA GLU A 61 13.19 -8.38 14.50
C GLU A 61 11.80 -7.83 14.83
N ILE A 62 11.62 -6.50 14.81
CA ILE A 62 10.32 -5.86 15.07
C ILE A 62 9.26 -6.33 14.05
N PHE A 63 9.63 -6.47 12.79
CA PHE A 63 8.72 -6.91 11.74
C PHE A 63 8.30 -8.37 11.94
N GLU A 64 9.23 -9.24 12.33
CA GLU A 64 8.98 -10.64 12.63
C GLU A 64 8.03 -10.80 13.81
N ASP A 65 8.27 -10.07 14.90
CA ASP A 65 7.38 -10.04 16.07
C ASP A 65 5.95 -9.60 15.73
N GLN A 66 5.81 -8.68 14.77
CA GLN A 66 4.54 -8.10 14.38
C GLN A 66 3.73 -9.00 13.42
N ARG A 67 4.40 -9.70 12.52
CA ARG A 67 3.78 -10.39 11.39
C ARG A 67 4.06 -11.89 11.33
N GLY A 68 4.99 -12.38 12.11
CA GLY A 68 5.45 -13.77 12.04
C GLY A 68 6.12 -14.11 10.70
N SER A 69 6.62 -13.10 9.99
CA SER A 69 7.32 -13.26 8.71
C SER A 69 8.63 -12.50 8.70
N VAL A 70 9.64 -13.04 8.04
CA VAL A 70 10.98 -12.45 8.01
C VAL A 70 11.05 -11.30 7.00
N LEU A 71 11.57 -10.15 7.44
CA LEU A 71 11.89 -9.03 6.56
C LEU A 71 13.21 -9.33 5.82
N ASN A 72 13.18 -9.34 4.49
CA ASN A 72 14.41 -9.53 3.72
C ASN A 72 15.30 -8.29 3.81
N ILE A 73 16.41 -8.40 4.54
CA ILE A 73 17.42 -7.34 4.71
C ILE A 73 18.56 -7.43 3.69
N GLU A 74 18.70 -8.59 3.02
CA GLU A 74 19.72 -8.82 1.98
C GLU A 74 19.05 -8.87 0.60
N GLY A 75 19.71 -8.33 -0.40
CA GLY A 75 19.22 -8.33 -1.78
C GLY A 75 18.11 -7.31 -2.06
N ARG A 76 17.07 -7.70 -2.82
CA ARG A 76 15.95 -6.81 -3.19
C ARG A 76 15.02 -6.60 -2.01
N LYS A 77 15.10 -5.42 -1.40
CA LYS A 77 14.32 -5.05 -0.23
C LYS A 77 12.83 -4.84 -0.58
N ASP A 78 11.95 -5.38 0.26
CA ASP A 78 10.53 -5.06 0.21
C ASP A 78 10.29 -3.69 0.86
N ILE A 79 10.19 -2.66 0.02
CA ILE A 79 10.01 -1.27 0.45
C ILE A 79 8.67 -1.09 1.20
N ASP A 80 7.63 -1.85 0.85
CA ASP A 80 6.32 -1.71 1.49
C ASP A 80 6.36 -2.24 2.92
N SER A 81 6.95 -3.41 3.13
CA SER A 81 7.13 -3.98 4.47
C SER A 81 8.05 -3.11 5.32
N LEU A 82 9.14 -2.61 4.74
CA LEU A 82 10.05 -1.68 5.43
C LEU A 82 9.34 -0.38 5.83
N SER A 83 8.56 0.22 4.94
CA SER A 83 7.80 1.44 5.24
C SER A 83 6.79 1.22 6.36
N ARG A 84 6.12 0.08 6.40
CA ARG A 84 5.14 -0.26 7.45
C ARG A 84 5.79 -0.42 8.81
N VAL A 85 6.91 -1.12 8.91
CA VAL A 85 7.60 -1.27 10.21
C VAL A 85 8.17 0.05 10.70
N ILE A 86 8.69 0.90 9.82
CA ILE A 86 9.16 2.24 10.17
C ILE A 86 7.98 3.10 10.69
N SER A 87 6.85 3.10 9.98
CA SER A 87 5.63 3.82 10.41
C SER A 87 5.16 3.34 11.76
N TYR A 88 5.16 2.03 12.00
CA TYR A 88 4.83 1.45 13.30
C TYR A 88 5.78 1.95 14.41
N CYS A 89 7.09 1.92 14.17
CA CYS A 89 8.07 2.40 15.14
C CYS A 89 7.87 3.89 15.46
N ILE A 90 7.62 4.72 14.44
CA ILE A 90 7.36 6.15 14.61
C ILE A 90 6.10 6.36 15.45
N ASN A 91 5.00 5.68 15.14
CA ASN A 91 3.75 5.78 15.88
C ASN A 91 3.94 5.35 17.35
N LYS A 92 4.66 4.25 17.58
CA LYS A 92 4.94 3.75 18.92
C LYS A 92 5.74 4.75 19.76
N VAL A 93 6.83 5.27 19.18
CA VAL A 93 7.67 6.28 19.85
C VAL A 93 6.89 7.59 20.08
N TYR A 94 6.11 8.02 19.08
CA TYR A 94 5.27 9.22 19.23
C TYR A 94 4.29 9.09 20.40
N GLN A 95 3.66 7.93 20.55
CA GLN A 95 2.79 7.66 21.68
C GLN A 95 3.53 7.71 23.01
N GLU A 96 4.66 7.04 23.11
CA GLU A 96 5.43 6.98 24.37
C GLU A 96 5.95 8.36 24.78
N VAL A 97 6.44 9.13 23.82
CA VAL A 97 7.09 10.42 24.08
C VAL A 97 6.09 11.57 24.20
N HIS A 98 5.04 11.58 23.38
CA HIS A 98 4.15 12.74 23.26
C HIS A 98 2.78 12.52 23.87
N ILE A 99 2.16 11.33 23.69
CA ILE A 99 0.78 11.10 24.12
C ILE A 99 0.74 10.74 25.62
N LYS A 100 1.57 9.81 26.07
CA LYS A 100 1.61 9.43 27.49
C LYS A 100 2.05 10.58 28.41
N LYS A 101 2.74 11.59 27.87
CA LYS A 101 3.16 12.80 28.62
C LYS A 101 2.14 13.95 28.54
N LYS A 102 1.19 13.91 27.61
CA LYS A 102 0.12 14.92 27.58
C LYS A 102 -0.85 14.65 28.73
N LYS A 103 -1.12 15.68 29.51
CA LYS A 103 -2.09 15.61 30.62
C LYS A 103 -3.44 15.10 30.08
N ILE A 104 -4.09 14.25 30.88
CA ILE A 104 -5.44 13.73 30.68
C ILE A 104 -6.34 14.87 30.19
N GLY A 105 -6.84 14.77 28.95
CA GLY A 105 -7.74 15.77 28.33
C GLY A 105 -7.43 16.13 26.88
N GLN A 106 -6.27 15.73 26.34
CA GLN A 106 -5.92 15.90 24.91
C GLN A 106 -5.52 14.57 24.32
N LEU A 107 -6.48 13.66 24.20
CA LEU A 107 -6.29 12.47 23.36
C LEU A 107 -6.22 12.92 21.90
N PRO A 108 -5.36 12.29 21.05
CA PRO A 108 -5.41 12.52 19.63
C PRO A 108 -6.79 12.11 19.09
N ASP A 109 -7.27 12.82 18.08
CA ASP A 109 -8.56 12.51 17.44
C ASP A 109 -8.60 11.05 16.93
N VAL A 110 -7.46 10.51 16.53
CA VAL A 110 -7.30 9.13 16.11
C VAL A 110 -6.33 8.40 17.04
N ILE A 111 -6.74 7.21 17.49
CA ILE A 111 -5.88 6.34 18.30
C ILE A 111 -4.75 5.79 17.42
N PRO A 112 -3.50 5.90 17.85
CA PRO A 112 -2.38 5.36 17.08
C PRO A 112 -2.42 3.83 17.00
N ALA A 113 -2.00 3.31 15.86
CA ALA A 113 -1.90 1.88 15.62
C ALA A 113 -0.77 1.22 16.42
N PHE A 114 -1.05 0.06 17.07
CA PHE A 114 -0.08 -0.67 17.90
C PHE A 114 0.40 -1.99 17.29
N ASN A 115 -0.31 -2.51 16.33
CA ASN A 115 0.04 -3.76 15.66
C ASN A 115 -0.14 -3.66 14.14
N ALA A 116 0.29 -4.70 13.43
CA ALA A 116 0.28 -4.70 11.97
C ALA A 116 -1.11 -4.52 11.35
N LYS A 117 -2.17 -5.08 11.96
CA LYS A 117 -3.54 -4.96 11.45
C LYS A 117 -4.12 -3.56 11.71
N SER A 118 -3.92 -3.03 12.91
CA SER A 118 -4.32 -1.66 13.22
C SER A 118 -3.56 -0.64 12.38
N GLN A 119 -2.28 -0.91 12.03
CA GLN A 119 -1.53 -0.07 11.11
C GLN A 119 -2.11 -0.12 9.69
N GLU A 120 -2.54 -1.29 9.20
CA GLU A 120 -3.21 -1.38 7.89
C GLU A 120 -4.50 -0.56 7.85
N LEU A 121 -5.32 -0.62 8.89
CA LEU A 121 -6.54 0.17 8.98
C LEU A 121 -6.24 1.66 9.05
N TYR A 122 -5.24 2.04 9.84
CA TYR A 122 -4.80 3.43 9.96
C TYR A 122 -4.26 3.99 8.63
N ASP A 123 -3.50 3.21 7.86
CA ASP A 123 -3.02 3.61 6.53
C ASP A 123 -4.19 3.84 5.55
N LEU A 124 -5.24 3.02 5.62
CA LEU A 124 -6.46 3.23 4.84
C LEU A 124 -7.17 4.54 5.23
N TYR A 125 -7.28 4.81 6.52
CA TYR A 125 -7.82 6.07 7.02
C TYR A 125 -7.02 7.26 6.51
N GLN A 126 -5.69 7.23 6.60
CA GLN A 126 -4.84 8.31 6.11
C GLN A 126 -5.06 8.58 4.61
N ALA A 127 -5.13 7.51 3.80
CA ALA A 127 -5.40 7.64 2.37
C ALA A 127 -6.78 8.23 2.08
N ALA A 128 -7.83 7.76 2.76
CA ALA A 128 -9.19 8.27 2.59
C ALA A 128 -9.34 9.72 3.08
N SER A 129 -8.76 10.04 4.24
CA SER A 129 -8.76 11.39 4.84
C SER A 129 -8.03 12.39 3.95
N PHE A 130 -6.88 12.02 3.38
CA PHE A 130 -6.18 12.84 2.41
C PHE A 130 -7.04 13.13 1.18
N MET A 131 -7.66 12.10 0.58
CA MET A 131 -8.55 12.29 -0.57
C MET A 131 -9.76 13.17 -0.24
N GLN A 132 -10.28 13.08 0.99
CA GLN A 132 -11.36 13.94 1.47
C GLN A 132 -10.90 15.40 1.58
N SER A 133 -9.70 15.65 2.12
CA SER A 133 -9.12 16.98 2.22
C SER A 133 -8.87 17.63 0.86
N GLU A 134 -8.61 16.80 -0.19
CA GLU A 134 -8.54 17.23 -1.60
C GLU A 134 -9.92 17.48 -2.23
N GLY A 135 -11.00 17.43 -1.46
CA GLY A 135 -12.35 17.71 -1.93
C GLY A 135 -13.01 16.57 -2.72
N HIS A 136 -12.52 15.32 -2.59
CA HIS A 136 -13.15 14.19 -3.25
C HIS A 136 -14.43 13.75 -2.51
N SER A 137 -15.49 13.48 -3.26
CA SER A 137 -16.72 12.89 -2.71
C SER A 137 -16.49 11.45 -2.26
N ILE A 138 -17.34 10.96 -1.34
CA ILE A 138 -17.31 9.57 -0.84
C ILE A 138 -17.33 8.56 -2.00
N ALA A 139 -18.18 8.76 -3.00
CA ALA A 139 -18.24 7.91 -4.19
C ALA A 139 -16.91 7.89 -4.97
N LYS A 140 -16.25 9.04 -5.09
CA LYS A 140 -14.94 9.16 -5.77
C LYS A 140 -13.82 8.53 -4.96
N ILE A 141 -13.83 8.70 -3.62
CA ILE A 141 -12.87 8.03 -2.72
C ILE A 141 -13.03 6.51 -2.85
N ARG A 142 -14.27 5.98 -2.74
CA ARG A 142 -14.57 4.57 -2.95
C ARG A 142 -14.01 4.05 -4.28
N ALA A 143 -14.27 4.76 -5.38
CA ALA A 143 -13.82 4.36 -6.71
C ALA A 143 -12.27 4.34 -6.79
N LYS A 144 -11.58 5.33 -6.22
CA LYS A 144 -10.11 5.39 -6.16
C LYS A 144 -9.53 4.28 -5.29
N MET A 145 -10.11 3.99 -4.12
CA MET A 145 -9.67 2.92 -3.24
C MET A 145 -9.78 1.55 -3.94
N SER A 146 -10.88 1.31 -4.65
CA SER A 146 -11.07 0.09 -5.45
C SER A 146 -10.10 0.01 -6.63
N ALA A 147 -9.95 1.08 -7.41
CA ALA A 147 -9.06 1.12 -8.58
C ALA A 147 -7.59 0.95 -8.21
N ASN A 148 -7.21 1.41 -7.04
CA ASN A 148 -5.86 1.28 -6.50
C ASN A 148 -5.64 -0.04 -5.73
N GLU A 149 -6.60 -0.95 -5.76
CA GLU A 149 -6.51 -2.27 -5.13
C GLU A 149 -6.18 -2.21 -3.62
N TYR A 150 -6.73 -1.21 -2.92
CA TYR A 150 -6.68 -1.20 -1.47
C TYR A 150 -7.61 -2.27 -0.89
N PRO A 151 -7.19 -2.99 0.16
CA PRO A 151 -8.09 -3.92 0.86
C PRO A 151 -9.24 -3.15 1.47
N ALA A 152 -10.45 -3.71 1.48
CA ALA A 152 -11.57 -3.08 2.17
C ALA A 152 -11.43 -3.25 3.69
N PRO A 153 -11.89 -2.31 4.54
CA PRO A 153 -11.70 -2.35 5.99
C PRO A 153 -12.16 -3.65 6.65
N ASN A 154 -13.29 -4.20 6.21
CA ASN A 154 -13.82 -5.46 6.73
C ASN A 154 -12.90 -6.68 6.51
N THR A 155 -11.98 -6.64 5.55
CA THR A 155 -10.98 -7.71 5.37
C THR A 155 -9.89 -7.67 6.44
N ILE A 156 -9.75 -6.54 7.11
CA ILE A 156 -8.78 -6.32 8.20
C ILE A 156 -9.45 -6.60 9.55
N THR A 157 -10.67 -6.09 9.76
CA THR A 157 -11.39 -6.19 11.04
C THR A 157 -12.02 -7.56 11.26
N LEU A 158 -12.52 -8.22 10.20
CA LEU A 158 -13.08 -9.56 10.27
C LEU A 158 -11.98 -10.61 10.13
N ASN A 159 -11.77 -11.40 11.17
CA ASN A 159 -10.77 -12.47 11.19
C ASN A 159 -10.87 -13.40 9.98
N GLY A 160 -10.00 -13.21 9.00
CA GLY A 160 -9.48 -14.32 8.22
C GLY A 160 -10.38 -14.95 7.16
N SER A 161 -11.52 -14.42 6.81
CA SER A 161 -12.14 -14.82 5.55
C SER A 161 -11.36 -14.17 4.42
N ARG A 162 -10.46 -14.95 3.82
CA ARG A 162 -9.57 -14.54 2.71
C ARG A 162 -10.31 -14.26 1.40
N ASN A 163 -11.55 -13.83 1.46
CA ASN A 163 -12.23 -13.26 0.32
C ASN A 163 -11.61 -11.87 0.03
N ARG A 164 -10.48 -11.92 -0.63
CA ARG A 164 -9.61 -10.81 -1.03
C ARG A 164 -10.28 -9.72 -1.88
N LEU A 165 -11.57 -9.78 -2.09
CA LEU A 165 -12.31 -8.89 -2.97
C LEU A 165 -13.68 -8.54 -2.38
N SER A 166 -13.75 -8.15 -1.10
CA SER A 166 -14.92 -7.39 -0.74
C SER A 166 -14.80 -6.02 -1.42
N ALA A 167 -15.67 -5.77 -2.38
CA ALA A 167 -15.69 -4.49 -3.07
C ALA A 167 -15.94 -3.38 -2.04
N TRP A 168 -15.20 -2.29 -2.16
CA TRP A 168 -15.43 -1.10 -1.36
C TRP A 168 -16.85 -0.58 -1.53
N THR A 169 -17.52 -0.30 -0.42
CA THR A 169 -18.82 0.37 -0.38
C THR A 169 -18.66 1.82 0.09
N GLU A 170 -19.64 2.66 -0.23
CA GLU A 170 -19.63 4.04 0.29
C GLU A 170 -19.76 4.08 1.81
N GLN A 171 -20.50 3.12 2.38
CA GLN A 171 -20.63 3.02 3.84
C GLN A 171 -19.29 2.74 4.51
N GLN A 172 -18.49 1.82 3.97
CA GLN A 172 -17.13 1.56 4.49
C GLN A 172 -16.21 2.78 4.44
N VAL A 173 -16.38 3.65 3.42
CA VAL A 173 -15.63 4.92 3.38
C VAL A 173 -16.12 5.88 4.45
N ARG A 174 -17.44 5.96 4.70
CA ARG A 174 -18.00 6.80 5.78
C ARG A 174 -17.54 6.32 7.14
N ASP A 175 -17.66 5.02 7.41
CA ASP A 175 -17.26 4.41 8.68
C ASP A 175 -15.76 4.61 8.94
N LEU A 176 -14.93 4.46 7.90
CA LEU A 176 -13.49 4.68 8.00
C LEU A 176 -13.13 6.15 8.31
N LEU A 177 -13.93 7.11 7.84
CA LEU A 177 -13.73 8.54 8.07
C LEU A 177 -14.42 9.04 9.36
N ASP A 178 -15.27 8.23 9.96
CA ASP A 178 -15.86 8.49 11.27
C ASP A 178 -14.86 8.12 12.37
N LEU A 179 -14.43 9.13 13.14
CA LEU A 179 -13.39 8.94 14.14
C LEU A 179 -13.82 8.06 15.32
N GLU A 180 -15.11 8.02 15.65
CA GLU A 180 -15.63 7.17 16.72
C GLU A 180 -15.56 5.71 16.30
N ILE A 181 -16.09 5.38 15.13
CA ILE A 181 -16.07 4.02 14.55
C ILE A 181 -14.62 3.57 14.32
N LEU A 182 -13.80 4.41 13.69
CA LEU A 182 -12.39 4.10 13.46
C LEU A 182 -11.64 3.78 14.76
N ASN A 183 -11.85 4.58 15.82
CA ASN A 183 -11.19 4.38 17.09
C ASN A 183 -11.67 3.10 17.80
N GLU A 184 -12.93 2.72 17.66
CA GLU A 184 -13.45 1.44 18.15
C GLU A 184 -12.78 0.26 17.41
N ASP A 185 -12.75 0.30 16.09
CA ASP A 185 -12.11 -0.73 15.26
C ASP A 185 -10.61 -0.85 15.57
N LEU A 186 -9.91 0.27 15.77
CA LEU A 186 -8.50 0.27 16.15
C LEU A 186 -8.28 -0.35 17.53
N LYS A 187 -9.13 -0.07 18.52
CA LYS A 187 -9.08 -0.70 19.85
C LYS A 187 -9.30 -2.21 19.77
N ASP A 188 -10.30 -2.62 19.01
CA ASP A 188 -10.64 -4.03 18.83
C ASP A 188 -9.50 -4.81 18.19
N LEU A 189 -8.84 -4.24 17.18
CA LEU A 189 -7.68 -4.85 16.53
C LEU A 189 -6.45 -4.92 17.44
N GLN A 190 -6.35 -4.03 18.41
CA GLN A 190 -5.24 -4.01 19.39
C GLN A 190 -5.44 -5.00 20.55
N SER A 191 -6.69 -5.32 20.86
CA SER A 191 -7.04 -6.26 21.94
C SER A 191 -6.92 -7.73 21.55
N ARG A 192 -6.74 -8.02 20.26
CA ARG A 192 -6.62 -9.36 19.66
C ARG A 192 -5.17 -9.74 19.39
#